data_c9cfef3d37679397a0c8e4ce161e09d4
#
_entry.id   c9cfef3d37679397a0c8e4ce161e09d4
#
_cell.length_a   1.000
_cell.length_b   1.000
_cell.length_c   1.000
_cell.angle_alpha   90.00
_cell.angle_beta   90.00
_cell.angle_gamma   90.00
#
_symmetry.space_group_name_H-M   'P 1'
#
loop_
_entity.id
_entity.type
_entity.pdbx_description
1 polymer ?
#
loop_
_entity_poly.entity_id
_entity_poly.type
_entity_poly.pdbx_seq_one_letter_code
_entity_poly.pdbx_strand_id
1 'polypeptide(L)'
;KKTFRKPRSSGCVPSGAPAVEKKAGEDATYQAGAREVSIIEEPIAAAIGAGIDIARPCGNMIVDIGGGTADIAVISLGGSVVSTSVKIAGDDFDEAIVRYMRKKHNLLIGERTAEDIKIKIGSCFPLAQNETMDVRGRNLVTGLPKTVTVSSEETEEALREPTLQIVEAVHSVLEKTPPELAADVAD
;
A
#
# COMPACT_ATOMS: atom_id res chain seq x y z
N LYS A 1 13.79 -5.59 27.89
CA LYS A 1 13.35 -6.48 29.00
C LYS A 1 13.61 -7.92 28.56
N LYS A 2 14.54 -8.65 29.25
CA LYS A 2 14.69 -10.09 29.04
C LYS A 2 13.46 -10.77 29.63
N THR A 3 12.57 -11.27 28.77
CA THR A 3 11.45 -12.09 29.20
C THR A 3 11.95 -13.50 29.52
N PHE A 4 11.58 -14.04 30.67
CA PHE A 4 11.96 -15.38 31.14
C PHE A 4 11.34 -16.51 30.28
N ARG A 5 10.34 -16.19 29.46
CA ARG A 5 9.72 -17.12 28.51
C ARG A 5 9.92 -16.61 27.09
N LYS A 6 10.39 -17.50 26.22
CA LYS A 6 10.53 -17.21 24.79
C LYS A 6 9.12 -17.00 24.17
N PRO A 7 8.88 -15.91 23.42
CA PRO A 7 7.59 -15.62 22.84
C PRO A 7 7.25 -16.56 21.67
N ARG A 8 5.97 -16.72 21.40
CA ARG A 8 5.46 -17.12 20.08
C ARG A 8 5.45 -15.87 19.21
N SER A 9 5.87 -16.00 17.97
CA SER A 9 5.96 -14.89 17.03
C SER A 9 5.23 -15.24 15.74
N SER A 10 4.46 -14.28 15.23
CA SER A 10 3.89 -14.36 13.87
C SER A 10 4.51 -13.24 13.04
N GLY A 11 4.88 -13.56 11.82
CA GLY A 11 5.41 -12.59 10.85
C GLY A 11 4.64 -12.67 9.54
N CYS A 12 4.55 -11.54 8.84
CA CYS A 12 3.95 -11.48 7.51
C CYS A 12 5.04 -11.45 6.45
N VAL A 13 4.72 -11.94 5.26
CA VAL A 13 5.54 -11.84 4.06
C VAL A 13 4.66 -11.45 2.88
N PRO A 14 5.18 -10.69 1.91
CA PRO A 14 4.45 -10.36 0.70
C PRO A 14 3.97 -11.59 -0.06
N SER A 15 2.90 -11.45 -0.80
CA SER A 15 2.39 -12.48 -1.69
C SER A 15 3.47 -12.87 -2.72
N GLY A 16 3.69 -14.16 -2.88
CA GLY A 16 4.69 -14.66 -3.83
C GLY A 16 6.14 -14.60 -3.36
N ALA A 17 6.41 -14.27 -2.08
CA ALA A 17 7.75 -14.35 -1.51
C ALA A 17 8.34 -15.77 -1.70
N PRO A 18 9.57 -15.90 -2.24
CA PRO A 18 10.23 -17.19 -2.43
C PRO A 18 10.37 -17.96 -1.12
N ALA A 19 10.36 -19.30 -1.19
CA ALA A 19 10.52 -20.16 -0.01
C ALA A 19 11.81 -19.87 0.78
N VAL A 20 12.86 -19.42 0.08
CA VAL A 20 14.14 -19.02 0.70
C VAL A 20 13.96 -17.77 1.59
N GLU A 21 13.22 -16.77 1.12
CA GLU A 21 12.94 -15.55 1.91
C GLU A 21 12.03 -15.86 3.10
N LYS A 22 10.98 -16.66 2.90
CA LYS A 22 10.12 -17.14 4.01
C LYS A 22 10.96 -17.84 5.08
N LYS A 23 11.86 -18.73 4.66
CA LYS A 23 12.75 -19.47 5.56
C LYS A 23 13.75 -18.56 6.26
N ALA A 24 14.35 -17.61 5.54
CA ALA A 24 15.29 -16.65 6.13
C ALA A 24 14.62 -15.78 7.23
N GLY A 25 13.40 -15.33 6.99
CA GLY A 25 12.61 -14.58 7.97
C GLY A 25 12.26 -15.41 9.21
N GLU A 26 11.89 -16.67 9.00
CA GLU A 26 11.64 -17.62 10.08
C GLU A 26 12.91 -17.84 10.95
N ASP A 27 14.03 -18.14 10.30
CA ASP A 27 15.32 -18.41 10.97
C ASP A 27 15.81 -17.17 11.74
N ALA A 28 15.70 -15.97 11.15
CA ALA A 28 16.05 -14.72 11.85
C ALA A 28 15.19 -14.50 13.09
N THR A 29 13.89 -14.83 13.01
CA THR A 29 12.98 -14.71 14.14
C THR A 29 13.30 -15.72 15.26
N TYR A 30 13.67 -16.95 14.92
CA TYR A 30 14.18 -17.92 15.90
C TYR A 30 15.50 -17.45 16.55
N GLN A 31 16.42 -16.90 15.76
CA GLN A 31 17.67 -16.34 16.26
C GLN A 31 17.44 -15.15 17.21
N ALA A 32 16.42 -14.34 16.96
CA ALA A 32 15.99 -13.26 17.85
C ALA A 32 15.40 -13.76 19.18
N GLY A 33 15.15 -15.08 19.31
CA GLY A 33 14.74 -15.71 20.54
C GLY A 33 13.29 -16.17 20.60
N ALA A 34 12.58 -16.26 19.49
CA ALA A 34 11.27 -16.85 19.44
C ALA A 34 11.30 -18.34 19.78
N ARG A 35 10.24 -18.84 20.44
CA ARG A 35 10.02 -20.27 20.70
C ARG A 35 9.35 -20.96 19.53
N GLU A 36 8.46 -20.26 18.88
CA GLU A 36 7.62 -20.74 17.80
C GLU A 36 7.40 -19.58 16.83
N VAL A 37 7.52 -19.84 15.54
CA VAL A 37 7.35 -18.84 14.48
C VAL A 37 6.29 -19.33 13.51
N SER A 38 5.33 -18.48 13.20
CA SER A 38 4.33 -18.70 12.16
C SER A 38 4.47 -17.61 11.10
N ILE A 39 4.62 -18.01 9.85
CA ILE A 39 4.66 -17.08 8.70
C ILE A 39 3.30 -17.13 7.99
N ILE A 40 2.74 -15.96 7.73
CA ILE A 40 1.47 -15.76 7.02
C ILE A 40 1.68 -14.79 5.85
N GLU A 41 0.93 -14.92 4.79
CA GLU A 41 0.95 -13.94 3.69
C GLU A 41 0.23 -12.65 4.09
N GLU A 42 0.78 -11.49 3.70
CA GLU A 42 0.25 -10.17 4.08
C GLU A 42 -1.24 -10.01 3.76
N PRO A 43 -1.76 -10.36 2.57
CA PRO A 43 -3.19 -10.23 2.29
C PRO A 43 -4.08 -11.08 3.20
N ILE A 44 -3.60 -12.26 3.62
CA ILE A 44 -4.35 -13.11 4.57
C ILE A 44 -4.40 -12.46 5.94
N ALA A 45 -3.28 -11.89 6.39
CA ALA A 45 -3.24 -11.15 7.65
C ALA A 45 -4.13 -9.90 7.61
N ALA A 46 -4.11 -9.17 6.48
CA ALA A 46 -4.97 -8.00 6.25
C ALA A 46 -6.46 -8.37 6.29
N ALA A 47 -6.85 -9.47 5.62
CA ALA A 47 -8.23 -9.98 5.63
C ALA A 47 -8.70 -10.32 7.04
N ILE A 48 -7.87 -11.01 7.82
CA ILE A 48 -8.16 -11.33 9.23
C ILE A 48 -8.31 -10.04 10.05
N GLY A 49 -7.40 -9.07 9.85
CA GLY A 49 -7.43 -7.78 10.53
C GLY A 49 -8.67 -6.95 10.19
N ALA A 50 -9.17 -7.05 8.97
CA ALA A 50 -10.42 -6.43 8.52
C ALA A 50 -11.68 -7.16 9.03
N GLY A 51 -11.52 -8.31 9.70
CA GLY A 51 -12.64 -9.09 10.23
C GLY A 51 -13.37 -9.92 9.17
N ILE A 52 -12.74 -10.18 8.03
CA ILE A 52 -13.32 -11.03 6.97
C ILE A 52 -13.21 -12.49 7.39
N ASP A 53 -14.32 -13.23 7.26
CA ASP A 53 -14.35 -14.67 7.50
C ASP A 53 -13.77 -15.41 6.28
N ILE A 54 -12.45 -15.53 6.26
CA ILE A 54 -11.71 -16.19 5.17
C ILE A 54 -11.97 -17.71 5.07
N ALA A 55 -12.57 -18.33 6.08
CA ALA A 55 -12.83 -19.77 6.08
C ALA A 55 -14.01 -20.15 5.16
N ARG A 56 -14.83 -19.19 4.78
CA ARG A 56 -15.97 -19.42 3.89
C ARG A 56 -15.54 -19.77 2.46
N PRO A 57 -16.33 -20.61 1.76
CA PRO A 57 -16.15 -20.87 0.33
C PRO A 57 -16.72 -19.70 -0.50
N CYS A 58 -16.21 -18.50 -0.28
CA CYS A 58 -16.62 -17.25 -0.92
C CYS A 58 -15.34 -16.49 -1.31
N GLY A 59 -15.33 -15.88 -2.50
CA GLY A 59 -14.22 -15.05 -2.96
C GLY A 59 -14.22 -13.69 -2.26
N ASN A 60 -13.10 -13.35 -1.61
CA ASN A 60 -12.89 -12.03 -1.04
C ASN A 60 -11.61 -11.43 -1.64
N MET A 61 -11.70 -10.23 -2.20
CA MET A 61 -10.52 -9.53 -2.69
C MET A 61 -9.98 -8.60 -1.61
N ILE A 62 -8.68 -8.65 -1.42
CA ILE A 62 -7.93 -7.74 -0.55
C ILE A 62 -6.95 -6.96 -1.42
N VAL A 63 -6.92 -5.65 -1.21
CA VAL A 63 -5.90 -4.74 -1.75
C VAL A 63 -5.23 -4.06 -0.58
N ASP A 64 -4.03 -4.52 -0.24
CA ASP A 64 -3.23 -4.00 0.86
C ASP A 64 -2.15 -3.09 0.29
N ILE A 65 -2.27 -1.77 0.53
CA ILE A 65 -1.34 -0.77 0.01
C ILE A 65 -0.49 -0.26 1.16
N GLY A 66 0.76 -0.75 1.20
CA GLY A 66 1.75 -0.34 2.19
C GLY A 66 2.53 0.92 1.80
N GLY A 67 3.75 1.06 2.31
CA GLY A 67 4.70 2.13 1.93
C GLY A 67 5.35 1.84 0.58
N GLY A 68 5.98 0.66 0.42
CA GLY A 68 6.77 0.30 -0.76
C GLY A 68 6.16 -0.76 -1.67
N THR A 69 5.10 -1.47 -1.22
CA THR A 69 4.42 -2.50 -2.00
C THR A 69 2.91 -2.41 -1.86
N ALA A 70 2.19 -2.81 -2.91
CA ALA A 70 0.78 -3.10 -2.85
C ALA A 70 0.57 -4.59 -3.16
N ASP A 71 -0.06 -5.30 -2.23
CA ASP A 71 -0.37 -6.72 -2.30
C ASP A 71 -1.86 -6.90 -2.58
N ILE A 72 -2.16 -7.61 -3.67
CA ILE A 72 -3.52 -7.83 -4.14
C ILE A 72 -3.77 -9.33 -4.18
N ALA A 73 -4.82 -9.80 -3.53
CA ALA A 73 -5.15 -11.21 -3.52
C ALA A 73 -6.66 -11.45 -3.48
N VAL A 74 -7.08 -12.55 -4.13
CA VAL A 74 -8.40 -13.17 -3.91
C VAL A 74 -8.21 -14.35 -2.98
N ILE A 75 -8.95 -14.34 -1.87
CA ILE A 75 -8.87 -15.30 -0.77
C ILE A 75 -10.17 -16.08 -0.72
N SER A 76 -10.06 -17.40 -0.54
CA SER A 76 -11.19 -18.30 -0.29
C SER A 76 -10.71 -19.51 0.50
N LEU A 77 -11.56 -20.08 1.36
CA LEU A 77 -11.27 -21.28 2.17
C LEU A 77 -9.95 -21.18 2.96
N GLY A 78 -9.63 -19.99 3.46
CA GLY A 78 -8.44 -19.75 4.29
C GLY A 78 -7.13 -19.63 3.53
N GLY A 79 -7.14 -19.61 2.20
CA GLY A 79 -5.94 -19.51 1.36
C GLY A 79 -6.05 -18.48 0.24
N SER A 80 -4.91 -18.05 -0.26
CA SER A 80 -4.80 -17.19 -1.45
C SER A 80 -5.01 -18.03 -2.70
N VAL A 81 -6.02 -17.68 -3.50
CA VAL A 81 -6.35 -18.35 -4.78
C VAL A 81 -5.54 -17.74 -5.92
N VAL A 82 -5.57 -16.41 -6.01
CA VAL A 82 -4.77 -15.62 -6.95
C VAL A 82 -4.18 -14.45 -6.18
N SER A 83 -2.91 -14.17 -6.37
CA SER A 83 -2.28 -13.01 -5.76
C SER A 83 -1.21 -12.39 -6.65
N THR A 84 -0.96 -11.12 -6.44
CA THR A 84 0.16 -10.39 -7.02
C THR A 84 0.67 -9.35 -6.05
N SER A 85 1.96 -9.02 -6.15
CA SER A 85 2.59 -7.93 -5.41
C SER A 85 3.24 -6.99 -6.41
N VAL A 86 2.95 -5.70 -6.29
CA VAL A 86 3.56 -4.66 -7.12
C VAL A 86 4.34 -3.68 -6.25
N LYS A 87 5.47 -3.21 -6.77
CA LYS A 87 6.34 -2.23 -6.08
C LYS A 87 5.88 -0.81 -6.38
N ILE A 88 4.61 -0.53 -6.06
CA ILE A 88 3.99 0.79 -6.20
C ILE A 88 3.05 0.94 -5.03
N ALA A 89 3.34 1.91 -4.17
CA ALA A 89 2.58 2.13 -2.94
C ALA A 89 2.74 3.57 -2.41
N GLY A 90 2.59 3.77 -1.11
CA GLY A 90 2.57 5.08 -0.47
C GLY A 90 3.76 5.98 -0.78
N ASP A 91 4.95 5.42 -0.88
CA ASP A 91 6.18 6.17 -1.18
C ASP A 91 6.18 6.70 -2.63
N ASP A 92 5.63 5.92 -3.59
CA ASP A 92 5.49 6.35 -4.98
C ASP A 92 4.47 7.49 -5.12
N PHE A 93 3.42 7.49 -4.31
CA PHE A 93 2.47 8.60 -4.23
C PHE A 93 3.15 9.87 -3.71
N ASP A 94 3.97 9.77 -2.66
CA ASP A 94 4.72 10.91 -2.12
C ASP A 94 5.70 11.45 -3.16
N GLU A 95 6.42 10.58 -3.85
CA GLU A 95 7.33 10.98 -4.92
C GLU A 95 6.60 11.63 -6.09
N ALA A 96 5.42 11.14 -6.47
CA ALA A 96 4.60 11.74 -7.51
C ALA A 96 4.19 13.18 -7.14
N ILE A 97 3.80 13.42 -5.89
CA ILE A 97 3.49 14.76 -5.38
C ILE A 97 4.74 15.65 -5.43
N VAL A 98 5.91 15.16 -4.98
CA VAL A 98 7.17 15.93 -5.06
C VAL A 98 7.48 16.32 -6.51
N ARG A 99 7.35 15.38 -7.47
CA ARG A 99 7.56 15.64 -8.90
C ARG A 99 6.58 16.68 -9.43
N TYR A 100 5.31 16.58 -9.06
CA TYR A 100 4.26 17.53 -9.45
C TYR A 100 4.55 18.93 -8.95
N MET A 101 4.85 19.08 -7.65
CA MET A 101 5.17 20.38 -7.04
C MET A 101 6.38 21.04 -7.69
N ARG A 102 7.38 20.24 -8.05
CA ARG A 102 8.55 20.72 -8.80
C ARG A 102 8.17 21.22 -10.19
N LYS A 103 7.36 20.46 -10.92
CA LYS A 103 7.01 20.73 -12.32
C LYS A 103 6.02 21.91 -12.45
N LYS A 104 4.99 21.92 -11.63
CA LYS A 104 3.87 22.87 -11.73
C LYS A 104 4.14 24.18 -11.02
N HIS A 105 4.72 24.12 -9.83
CA HIS A 105 4.89 25.29 -8.95
C HIS A 105 6.34 25.78 -8.85
N ASN A 106 7.30 25.08 -9.48
CA ASN A 106 8.74 25.31 -9.28
C ASN A 106 9.13 25.32 -7.80
N LEU A 107 8.50 24.43 -7.01
CA LEU A 107 8.65 24.34 -5.58
C LEU A 107 9.28 23.01 -5.20
N LEU A 108 10.40 23.06 -4.48
CA LEU A 108 11.02 21.89 -3.88
C LEU A 108 10.45 21.68 -2.47
N ILE A 109 9.83 20.54 -2.26
CA ILE A 109 9.33 20.06 -0.97
C ILE A 109 10.06 18.77 -0.57
N GLY A 110 10.05 18.43 0.73
CA GLY A 110 10.55 17.17 1.24
C GLY A 110 9.46 16.08 1.25
N GLU A 111 9.89 14.82 1.40
CA GLU A 111 9.00 13.64 1.47
C GLU A 111 7.91 13.80 2.53
N ARG A 112 8.27 14.21 3.74
CA ARG A 112 7.31 14.44 4.82
C ARG A 112 6.23 15.46 4.46
N THR A 113 6.60 16.50 3.71
CA THR A 113 5.60 17.50 3.24
C THR A 113 4.69 16.91 2.19
N ALA A 114 5.22 16.04 1.31
CA ALA A 114 4.42 15.32 0.32
C ALA A 114 3.45 14.35 0.99
N GLU A 115 3.91 13.61 1.99
CA GLU A 115 3.06 12.75 2.81
C GLU A 115 1.95 13.54 3.54
N ASP A 116 2.28 14.71 4.11
CA ASP A 116 1.28 15.61 4.72
C ASP A 116 0.21 16.07 3.71
N ILE A 117 0.62 16.37 2.46
CA ILE A 117 -0.31 16.73 1.37
C ILE A 117 -1.20 15.53 1.03
N LYS A 118 -0.59 14.35 0.81
CA LYS A 118 -1.30 13.11 0.52
C LYS A 118 -2.36 12.79 1.56
N ILE A 119 -2.02 12.87 2.86
CA ILE A 119 -2.93 12.54 3.95
C ILE A 119 -4.08 13.55 4.08
N LYS A 120 -3.81 14.85 3.88
CA LYS A 120 -4.79 15.91 4.14
C LYS A 120 -5.73 16.19 2.98
N ILE A 121 -5.20 16.25 1.77
CA ILE A 121 -5.94 16.66 0.57
C ILE A 121 -5.71 15.71 -0.62
N GLY A 122 -5.00 14.59 -0.42
CA GLY A 122 -4.75 13.60 -1.48
C GLY A 122 -6.05 12.96 -1.95
N SER A 123 -6.26 12.93 -3.26
CA SER A 123 -7.38 12.24 -3.87
C SER A 123 -6.94 11.52 -5.14
N CYS A 124 -7.48 10.32 -5.37
CA CYS A 124 -7.30 9.57 -6.60
C CYS A 124 -8.54 9.63 -7.51
N PHE A 125 -9.58 10.38 -7.09
CA PHE A 125 -10.83 10.55 -7.80
C PHE A 125 -11.37 11.98 -7.57
N PRO A 126 -12.11 12.58 -8.51
CA PRO A 126 -12.68 13.91 -8.36
C PRO A 126 -13.56 14.02 -7.11
N LEU A 127 -13.23 14.93 -6.21
CA LEU A 127 -14.03 15.21 -5.02
C LEU A 127 -15.19 16.15 -5.33
N ALA A 128 -16.30 15.99 -4.60
CA ALA A 128 -17.47 16.89 -4.73
C ALA A 128 -17.14 18.33 -4.26
N GLN A 129 -16.18 18.48 -3.35
CA GLN A 129 -15.66 19.76 -2.89
C GLN A 129 -14.14 19.75 -3.00
N ASN A 130 -13.59 20.79 -3.60
CA ASN A 130 -12.16 20.94 -3.75
C ASN A 130 -11.55 21.41 -2.42
N GLU A 131 -10.71 20.60 -1.81
CA GLU A 131 -9.96 20.92 -0.60
C GLU A 131 -8.65 21.61 -0.97
N THR A 132 -8.17 22.50 -0.10
CA THR A 132 -6.92 23.23 -0.35
C THR A 132 -6.03 23.25 0.89
N MET A 133 -4.72 23.31 0.66
CA MET A 133 -3.70 23.38 1.69
C MET A 133 -2.56 24.31 1.28
N ASP A 134 -2.10 25.16 2.20
CA ASP A 134 -0.90 25.96 2.00
C ASP A 134 0.36 25.13 2.25
N VAL A 135 1.22 25.08 1.24
CA VAL A 135 2.45 24.28 1.23
C VAL A 135 3.65 25.21 1.13
N ARG A 136 4.59 25.06 2.06
CA ARG A 136 5.83 25.83 2.09
C ARG A 136 7.00 25.00 1.61
N GLY A 137 7.79 25.55 0.68
CA GLY A 137 8.99 24.91 0.17
C GLY A 137 10.01 25.92 -0.32
N ARG A 138 11.06 25.44 -1.00
CA ARG A 138 12.06 26.29 -1.64
C ARG A 138 11.72 26.52 -3.10
N ASN A 139 11.61 27.78 -3.50
CA ASN A 139 11.46 28.14 -4.91
C ASN A 139 12.73 27.75 -5.68
N LEU A 140 12.58 26.98 -6.73
CA LEU A 140 13.70 26.47 -7.53
C LEU A 140 14.35 27.54 -8.43
N VAL A 141 13.63 28.65 -8.70
CA VAL A 141 14.15 29.75 -9.52
C VAL A 141 14.97 30.72 -8.67
N THR A 142 14.43 31.10 -7.50
CA THR A 142 15.05 32.15 -6.66
C THR A 142 15.88 31.59 -5.49
N GLY A 143 15.71 30.30 -5.18
CA GLY A 143 16.31 29.65 -4.00
C GLY A 143 15.68 30.02 -2.66
N LEU A 144 14.73 30.96 -2.64
CA LEU A 144 14.11 31.48 -1.42
C LEU A 144 12.88 30.65 -0.98
N PRO A 145 12.49 30.72 0.30
CA PRO A 145 11.22 30.15 0.76
C PRO A 145 10.04 30.74 0.01
N LYS A 146 9.10 29.87 -0.38
CA LYS A 146 7.85 30.24 -1.05
C LYS A 146 6.72 29.39 -0.48
N THR A 147 5.54 29.99 -0.33
CA THR A 147 4.30 29.28 -0.01
C THR A 147 3.40 29.28 -1.23
N VAL A 148 2.76 28.16 -1.52
CA VAL A 148 1.75 28.00 -2.57
C VAL A 148 0.55 27.29 -1.98
N THR A 149 -0.65 27.61 -2.45
CA THR A 149 -1.87 26.88 -2.13
C THR A 149 -2.02 25.77 -3.16
N VAL A 150 -2.19 24.54 -2.69
CA VAL A 150 -2.36 23.33 -3.49
C VAL A 150 -3.77 22.81 -3.26
N SER A 151 -4.41 22.26 -4.29
CA SER A 151 -5.77 21.73 -4.24
C SER A 151 -5.82 20.22 -4.38
N SER A 152 -6.93 19.62 -3.95
CA SER A 152 -7.19 18.17 -4.16
C SER A 152 -7.31 17.79 -5.64
N GLU A 153 -7.72 18.71 -6.51
CA GLU A 153 -7.71 18.50 -7.96
C GLU A 153 -6.28 18.37 -8.51
N GLU A 154 -5.35 19.16 -7.98
CA GLU A 154 -3.93 19.07 -8.33
C GLU A 154 -3.30 17.76 -7.81
N THR A 155 -3.71 17.30 -6.63
CA THR A 155 -3.24 16.00 -6.11
C THR A 155 -3.79 14.84 -6.91
N GLU A 156 -5.05 14.90 -7.38
CA GLU A 156 -5.61 13.90 -8.30
C GLU A 156 -4.77 13.80 -9.59
N GLU A 157 -4.42 14.95 -10.18
CA GLU A 157 -3.56 14.97 -11.37
C GLU A 157 -2.19 14.34 -11.09
N ALA A 158 -1.60 14.65 -9.93
CA ALA A 158 -0.29 14.13 -9.53
C ALA A 158 -0.30 12.61 -9.29
N LEU A 159 -1.36 12.10 -8.66
CA LEU A 159 -1.49 10.70 -8.22
C LEU A 159 -2.04 9.76 -9.31
N ARG A 160 -2.45 10.28 -10.45
CA ARG A 160 -3.09 9.50 -11.52
C ARG A 160 -2.24 8.33 -11.99
N GLU A 161 -0.94 8.55 -12.22
CA GLU A 161 -0.05 7.51 -12.74
C GLU A 161 0.12 6.32 -11.79
N PRO A 162 0.53 6.50 -10.51
CA PRO A 162 0.65 5.38 -9.59
C PRO A 162 -0.70 4.72 -9.28
N THR A 163 -1.80 5.47 -9.25
CA THR A 163 -3.15 4.92 -9.06
C THR A 163 -3.52 3.97 -10.20
N LEU A 164 -3.31 4.36 -11.46
CA LEU A 164 -3.60 3.52 -12.61
C LEU A 164 -2.81 2.20 -12.58
N GLN A 165 -1.57 2.21 -12.15
CA GLN A 165 -0.75 1.00 -12.05
C GLN A 165 -1.30 0.02 -11.00
N ILE A 166 -1.83 0.51 -9.88
CA ILE A 166 -2.51 -0.34 -8.87
C ILE A 166 -3.82 -0.89 -9.47
N VAL A 167 -4.60 -0.06 -10.16
CA VAL A 167 -5.84 -0.49 -10.82
C VAL A 167 -5.57 -1.58 -11.86
N GLU A 168 -4.52 -1.44 -12.67
CA GLU A 168 -4.09 -2.48 -13.64
C GLU A 168 -3.70 -3.79 -12.93
N ALA A 169 -3.04 -3.72 -11.79
CA ALA A 169 -2.71 -4.90 -11.00
C ALA A 169 -3.97 -5.59 -10.44
N VAL A 170 -4.96 -4.82 -9.98
CA VAL A 170 -6.27 -5.35 -9.56
C VAL A 170 -6.97 -6.06 -10.74
N HIS A 171 -7.02 -5.43 -11.90
CA HIS A 171 -7.58 -6.04 -13.12
C HIS A 171 -6.88 -7.36 -13.47
N SER A 172 -5.55 -7.39 -13.42
CA SER A 172 -4.79 -8.62 -13.70
C SER A 172 -5.08 -9.76 -12.74
N VAL A 173 -5.39 -9.46 -11.47
CA VAL A 173 -5.80 -10.48 -10.48
C VAL A 173 -7.20 -10.97 -10.78
N LEU A 174 -8.15 -10.07 -11.08
CA LEU A 174 -9.54 -10.44 -11.42
C LEU A 174 -9.61 -11.32 -12.68
N GLU A 175 -8.85 -10.98 -13.72
CA GLU A 175 -8.79 -11.77 -14.96
C GLU A 175 -8.32 -13.22 -14.75
N LYS A 176 -7.46 -13.45 -13.74
CA LYS A 176 -6.94 -14.78 -13.38
C LYS A 176 -7.81 -15.50 -12.37
N THR A 177 -8.76 -14.81 -11.77
CA THR A 177 -9.64 -15.36 -10.74
C THR A 177 -10.70 -16.28 -11.37
N PRO A 178 -10.96 -17.47 -10.81
CA PRO A 178 -12.05 -18.32 -11.23
C PRO A 178 -13.39 -17.57 -11.26
N PRO A 179 -14.24 -17.80 -12.29
CA PRO A 179 -15.47 -17.02 -12.48
C PRO A 179 -16.41 -17.02 -11.26
N GLU A 180 -16.49 -18.11 -10.55
CA GLU A 180 -17.34 -18.25 -9.36
C GLU A 180 -16.89 -17.31 -8.24
N LEU A 181 -15.57 -17.22 -8.01
CA LEU A 181 -15.01 -16.34 -6.98
C LEU A 181 -14.97 -14.87 -7.44
N ALA A 182 -14.84 -14.63 -8.75
CA ALA A 182 -14.90 -13.28 -9.29
C ALA A 182 -16.31 -12.70 -9.16
N ALA A 183 -17.36 -13.51 -9.27
CA ALA A 183 -18.74 -13.10 -9.02
C ALA A 183 -18.96 -12.67 -7.56
N ASP A 184 -18.36 -13.42 -6.59
CA ASP A 184 -18.46 -13.06 -5.17
C ASP A 184 -17.78 -11.73 -4.84
N VAL A 185 -16.72 -11.36 -5.58
CA VAL A 185 -15.98 -10.09 -5.36
C VAL A 185 -16.77 -8.88 -5.89
N ALA A 186 -17.70 -9.08 -6.83
CA ALA A 186 -18.46 -8.00 -7.46
C ALA A 186 -19.65 -7.51 -6.60
N ASP A 187 -20.06 -8.26 -5.59
CA ASP A 187 -21.17 -7.96 -4.66
C ASP A 187 -20.64 -7.25 -3.41
#